data_f07308c6b4e56bc9b87102d5bd2d483f
#
_entry.id   f07308c6b4e56bc9b87102d5bd2d483f
#
_cell.length_a   1.000
_cell.length_b   1.000
_cell.length_c   1.000
_cell.angle_alpha   90.00
_cell.angle_beta   90.00
_cell.angle_gamma   90.00
#
_symmetry.space_group_name_H-M   'P 1'
#
loop_
_entity.id
_entity.type
_entity.pdbx_description
1 polymer ?
#
loop_
_entity_poly.entity_id
_entity_poly.type
_entity_poly.pdbx_seq_one_letter_code
_entity_poly.pdbx_strand_id
1 'polypeptide(L)'
;MAAGTVSLRYFILGLLTQQPMSGYDIKRFLKGLNWLIGSPSGGSLYPALRALRQEDLVTMEIVPGLDRPPKKIYSVTEAGHQALQAWIEQPIAANATLRAFVMRLLLADSHSRARLSAHLQQRRAQVATHHALLDGGLKTPSAGPKLGQQLALDYGVALATAELAWLDSTLDRLREQPLPEEAGQHESEASGA
;
A
#
# COMPACT_ATOMS: atom_id res chain seq x y z
N MET A 1 13.81 -12.44 -7.89
CA MET A 1 12.86 -12.58 -6.74
C MET A 1 11.61 -11.80 -7.07
N ALA A 2 10.43 -12.39 -6.93
CA ALA A 2 9.18 -11.80 -7.39
C ALA A 2 8.84 -10.52 -6.58
N ALA A 3 8.62 -9.41 -7.27
CA ALA A 3 8.25 -8.10 -6.68
C ALA A 3 7.07 -8.18 -5.68
N GLY A 4 6.17 -9.15 -5.83
CA GLY A 4 5.04 -9.37 -4.93
C GLY A 4 5.41 -9.86 -3.52
N THR A 5 6.53 -10.57 -3.35
CA THR A 5 6.96 -11.09 -2.04
C THR A 5 7.57 -9.99 -1.19
N VAL A 6 8.32 -9.09 -1.81
CA VAL A 6 8.97 -7.96 -1.12
C VAL A 6 7.92 -7.01 -0.55
N SER A 7 6.89 -6.69 -1.32
CA SER A 7 5.79 -5.80 -0.87
C SER A 7 5.04 -6.37 0.34
N LEU A 8 4.78 -7.69 0.40
CA LEU A 8 4.07 -8.31 1.52
C LEU A 8 4.83 -8.20 2.84
N ARG A 9 6.16 -8.36 2.83
CA ARG A 9 6.98 -8.25 4.05
C ARG A 9 6.91 -6.85 4.65
N TYR A 10 7.12 -5.82 3.85
CA TYR A 10 7.03 -4.44 4.31
C TYR A 10 5.61 -4.04 4.70
N PHE A 11 4.61 -4.60 4.03
CA PHE A 11 3.23 -4.41 4.44
C PHE A 11 2.95 -5.01 5.83
N ILE A 12 3.46 -6.22 6.11
CA ILE A 12 3.37 -6.82 7.46
C ILE A 12 4.08 -5.94 8.49
N LEU A 13 5.28 -5.44 8.20
CA LEU A 13 5.98 -4.50 9.08
C LEU A 13 5.12 -3.28 9.37
N GLY A 14 4.54 -2.65 8.34
CA GLY A 14 3.67 -1.49 8.50
C GLY A 14 2.40 -1.75 9.32
N LEU A 15 1.80 -2.94 9.24
CA LEU A 15 0.70 -3.31 10.12
C LEU A 15 1.16 -3.43 11.58
N LEU A 16 2.34 -4.00 11.80
CA LEU A 16 2.90 -4.21 13.13
C LEU A 16 3.40 -2.91 13.79
N THR A 17 3.65 -1.84 13.02
CA THR A 17 3.93 -0.51 13.60
C THR A 17 2.72 0.11 14.28
N GLN A 18 1.51 -0.24 13.84
CA GLN A 18 0.28 0.26 14.44
C GLN A 18 -0.04 -0.44 15.76
N GLN A 19 0.14 -1.76 15.80
CA GLN A 19 -0.03 -2.58 17.01
C GLN A 19 0.55 -3.98 16.82
N PRO A 20 0.96 -4.66 17.91
CA PRO A 20 1.29 -6.07 17.88
C PRO A 20 0.12 -6.93 17.41
N MET A 21 0.37 -7.90 16.52
CA MET A 21 -0.69 -8.74 15.94
C MET A 21 -0.31 -10.22 15.90
N SER A 22 -1.32 -11.10 16.00
CA SER A 22 -1.11 -12.51 15.68
C SER A 22 -1.09 -12.74 14.15
N GLY A 23 -0.44 -13.83 13.73
CA GLY A 23 -0.49 -14.23 12.31
C GLY A 23 -1.93 -14.47 11.80
N TYR A 24 -2.84 -14.87 12.69
CA TYR A 24 -4.26 -15.00 12.37
C TYR A 24 -4.93 -13.63 12.11
N ASP A 25 -4.64 -12.62 12.95
CA ASP A 25 -5.20 -11.28 12.79
C ASP A 25 -4.69 -10.60 11.53
N ILE A 26 -3.39 -10.74 11.24
CA ILE A 26 -2.80 -10.27 9.96
C ILE A 26 -3.51 -10.95 8.77
N LYS A 27 -3.71 -12.28 8.83
CA LYS A 27 -4.43 -13.02 7.78
C LYS A 27 -5.86 -12.53 7.60
N ARG A 28 -6.57 -12.28 8.71
CA ARG A 28 -7.95 -11.75 8.70
C ARG A 28 -8.00 -10.36 8.08
N PHE A 29 -7.09 -9.48 8.43
CA PHE A 29 -6.97 -8.15 7.84
C PHE A 29 -6.74 -8.21 6.33
N LEU A 30 -5.76 -9.01 5.88
CA LEU A 30 -5.48 -9.22 4.47
C LEU A 30 -6.67 -9.83 3.70
N LYS A 31 -7.45 -10.70 4.35
CA LYS A 31 -8.67 -11.26 3.75
C LYS A 31 -9.73 -10.19 3.50
N GLY A 32 -9.87 -9.21 4.39
CA GLY A 32 -10.78 -8.07 4.20
C GLY A 32 -10.43 -7.22 2.97
N LEU A 33 -9.16 -7.19 2.58
CA LEU A 33 -8.68 -6.44 1.40
C LEU A 33 -8.58 -7.28 0.13
N ASN A 34 -9.04 -8.54 0.16
CA ASN A 34 -8.84 -9.51 -0.92
C ASN A 34 -9.33 -9.02 -2.29
N TRP A 35 -10.48 -8.35 -2.34
CA TRP A 35 -11.05 -7.83 -3.57
C TRP A 35 -10.17 -6.76 -4.24
N LEU A 36 -9.34 -6.05 -3.46
CA LEU A 36 -8.52 -4.93 -3.91
C LEU A 36 -7.07 -5.35 -4.21
N ILE A 37 -6.48 -6.18 -3.35
CA ILE A 37 -5.06 -6.55 -3.46
C ILE A 37 -4.83 -8.03 -3.75
N GLY A 38 -5.90 -8.82 -3.90
CA GLY A 38 -5.83 -10.27 -3.97
C GLY A 38 -5.41 -10.90 -2.62
N SER A 39 -5.84 -12.12 -2.35
CA SER A 39 -5.38 -12.84 -1.13
C SER A 39 -3.91 -13.25 -1.28
N PRO A 40 -3.04 -12.82 -0.35
CA PRO A 40 -1.81 -13.57 -0.17
C PRO A 40 -2.21 -14.99 0.25
N SER A 41 -1.74 -16.00 -0.48
CA SER A 41 -1.97 -17.38 -0.07
C SER A 41 -1.44 -17.57 1.36
N GLY A 42 -2.09 -18.42 2.18
CA GLY A 42 -1.55 -18.80 3.49
C GLY A 42 -0.11 -19.33 3.40
N GLY A 43 0.29 -19.81 2.21
CA GLY A 43 1.65 -20.19 1.86
C GLY A 43 2.65 -19.03 1.76
N SER A 44 2.22 -17.76 1.70
CA SER A 44 3.14 -16.60 1.63
C SER A 44 3.25 -15.82 2.94
N LEU A 45 2.21 -15.81 3.79
CA LEU A 45 2.20 -15.05 5.04
C LEU A 45 3.15 -15.62 6.09
N TYR A 46 3.03 -16.92 6.41
CA TYR A 46 3.86 -17.51 7.47
C TYR A 46 5.35 -17.61 7.11
N PRO A 47 5.74 -17.94 5.86
CA PRO A 47 7.11 -17.78 5.41
C PRO A 47 7.63 -16.34 5.53
N ALA A 48 6.80 -15.32 5.20
CA ALA A 48 7.19 -13.92 5.36
C ALA A 48 7.43 -13.55 6.83
N LEU A 49 6.52 -13.93 7.75
CA LEU A 49 6.71 -13.72 9.20
C LEU A 49 7.95 -14.44 9.74
N ARG A 50 8.24 -15.63 9.25
CA ARG A 50 9.45 -16.38 9.64
C ARG A 50 10.71 -15.67 9.17
N ALA A 51 10.73 -15.20 7.92
CA ALA A 51 11.86 -14.46 7.36
C ALA A 51 12.10 -13.14 8.12
N LEU A 52 11.04 -12.37 8.41
CA LEU A 52 11.14 -11.14 9.20
C LEU A 52 11.73 -11.39 10.59
N ARG A 53 11.37 -12.53 11.24
CA ARG A 53 11.93 -12.90 12.52
C ARG A 53 13.39 -13.35 12.42
N GLN A 54 13.76 -14.08 11.38
CA GLN A 54 15.15 -14.50 11.13
C GLN A 54 16.10 -13.32 10.87
N GLU A 55 15.55 -12.22 10.36
CA GLU A 55 16.27 -10.97 10.09
C GLU A 55 16.17 -9.98 11.27
N ASP A 56 15.63 -10.41 12.42
CA ASP A 56 15.43 -9.59 13.62
C ASP A 56 14.59 -8.31 13.39
N LEU A 57 13.78 -8.28 12.33
CA LEU A 57 12.89 -7.16 12.03
C LEU A 57 11.58 -7.22 12.83
N VAL A 58 11.23 -8.40 13.35
CA VAL A 58 10.10 -8.61 14.26
C VAL A 58 10.49 -9.57 15.39
N THR A 59 9.96 -9.33 16.57
CA THR A 59 9.94 -10.28 17.68
C THR A 59 8.69 -11.14 17.64
N MET A 60 8.69 -12.24 18.38
CA MET A 60 7.50 -13.10 18.54
C MET A 60 7.42 -13.58 19.99
N GLU A 61 6.31 -13.30 20.63
CA GLU A 61 5.98 -13.74 21.96
C GLU A 61 4.84 -14.75 21.93
N ILE A 62 4.87 -15.73 22.84
CA ILE A 62 3.77 -16.69 23.03
C ILE A 62 2.96 -16.21 24.23
N VAL A 63 1.74 -15.74 23.95
CA VAL A 63 0.80 -15.28 24.96
C VAL A 63 -0.12 -16.46 25.33
N PRO A 64 -0.11 -16.93 26.58
CA PRO A 64 -1.02 -17.98 27.04
C PRO A 64 -2.47 -17.50 26.98
N GLY A 65 -3.40 -18.37 26.57
CA GLY A 65 -4.83 -18.13 26.65
C GLY A 65 -5.41 -18.82 27.88
N LEU A 66 -6.31 -18.18 28.61
CA LEU A 66 -6.98 -18.76 29.80
C LEU A 66 -7.83 -20.01 29.46
N ASP A 67 -8.54 -19.99 28.32
CA ASP A 67 -9.35 -21.10 27.79
C ASP A 67 -9.20 -21.33 26.30
N ARG A 68 -8.09 -20.86 25.72
CA ARG A 68 -7.79 -20.92 24.27
C ARG A 68 -6.33 -21.34 24.06
N PRO A 69 -6.02 -21.94 22.91
CA PRO A 69 -4.63 -22.23 22.58
C PRO A 69 -3.75 -20.97 22.64
N PRO A 70 -2.47 -21.10 23.05
CA PRO A 70 -1.54 -19.99 23.12
C PRO A 70 -1.41 -19.30 21.75
N LYS A 71 -1.33 -17.98 21.76
CA LYS A 71 -1.22 -17.16 20.55
C LYS A 71 0.21 -16.69 20.37
N LYS A 72 0.69 -16.73 19.13
CA LYS A 72 1.95 -16.10 18.73
C LYS A 72 1.66 -14.66 18.31
N ILE A 73 2.14 -13.70 19.08
CA ILE A 73 2.02 -12.27 18.82
C ILE A 73 3.35 -11.79 18.26
N TYR A 74 3.29 -11.05 17.18
CA TYR A 74 4.44 -10.44 16.52
C TYR A 74 4.44 -8.94 16.78
N SER A 75 5.63 -8.40 17.07
CA SER A 75 5.87 -6.97 17.27
C SER A 75 7.04 -6.54 16.39
N VAL A 76 6.97 -5.34 15.83
CA VAL A 76 8.08 -4.77 15.06
C VAL A 76 9.23 -4.39 16.01
N THR A 77 10.48 -4.55 15.56
CA THR A 77 11.68 -4.09 16.26
C THR A 77 12.10 -2.72 15.74
N GLU A 78 13.07 -2.08 16.41
CA GLU A 78 13.69 -0.85 15.91
C GLU A 78 14.33 -1.06 14.51
N ALA A 79 15.01 -2.18 14.29
CA ALA A 79 15.55 -2.56 12.99
C ALA A 79 14.43 -2.74 11.95
N GLY A 80 13.25 -3.27 12.37
CA GLY A 80 12.07 -3.40 11.54
C GLY A 80 11.47 -2.04 11.13
N HIS A 81 11.43 -1.07 12.06
CA HIS A 81 11.04 0.31 11.76
C HIS A 81 11.98 0.95 10.72
N GLN A 82 13.28 0.85 10.93
CA GLN A 82 14.29 1.40 10.01
C GLN A 82 14.20 0.75 8.62
N ALA A 83 14.02 -0.58 8.55
CA ALA A 83 13.84 -1.29 7.29
C ALA A 83 12.56 -0.87 6.55
N LEU A 84 11.47 -0.63 7.28
CA LEU A 84 10.22 -0.12 6.72
C LEU A 84 10.42 1.29 6.14
N GLN A 85 11.04 2.19 6.89
CA GLN A 85 11.33 3.55 6.46
C GLN A 85 12.22 3.57 5.21
N ALA A 86 13.30 2.82 5.20
CA ALA A 86 14.18 2.70 4.05
C ALA A 86 13.44 2.18 2.80
N TRP A 87 12.48 1.26 2.97
CA TRP A 87 11.65 0.79 1.85
C TRP A 87 10.62 1.84 1.39
N ILE A 88 10.00 2.57 2.32
CA ILE A 88 9.05 3.65 2.02
C ILE A 88 9.75 4.76 1.22
N GLU A 89 11.01 5.03 1.49
CA GLU A 89 11.80 6.03 0.80
C GLU A 89 12.19 5.65 -0.63
N GLN A 90 12.15 4.37 -0.97
CA GLN A 90 12.45 3.93 -2.34
C GLN A 90 11.39 4.42 -3.33
N PRO A 91 11.81 4.89 -4.52
CA PRO A 91 10.88 5.23 -5.60
C PRO A 91 10.00 4.03 -5.95
N ILE A 92 8.74 4.29 -6.28
CA ILE A 92 7.87 3.25 -6.84
C ILE A 92 8.34 2.94 -8.27
N ALA A 93 8.47 1.65 -8.59
CA ALA A 93 8.79 1.25 -9.96
C ALA A 93 7.73 1.77 -10.96
N ALA A 94 8.17 2.23 -12.12
CA ALA A 94 7.28 2.78 -13.15
C ALA A 94 6.19 1.78 -13.64
N ASN A 95 6.43 0.48 -13.45
CA ASN A 95 5.50 -0.61 -13.76
C ASN A 95 4.86 -1.23 -12.50
N ALA A 96 4.78 -0.48 -11.39
CA ALA A 96 4.21 -0.99 -10.16
C ALA A 96 2.75 -1.44 -10.37
N THR A 97 2.43 -2.63 -9.88
CA THR A 97 1.06 -3.16 -9.94
C THR A 97 0.11 -2.35 -9.07
N LEU A 98 -1.18 -2.37 -9.38
CA LEU A 98 -2.23 -1.81 -8.53
C LEU A 98 -2.09 -2.30 -7.08
N ARG A 99 -1.82 -3.58 -6.89
CA ARG A 99 -1.57 -4.16 -5.57
C ARG A 99 -0.43 -3.45 -4.82
N ALA A 100 0.71 -3.24 -5.46
CA ALA A 100 1.85 -2.57 -4.83
C ALA A 100 1.52 -1.11 -4.47
N PHE A 101 0.79 -0.42 -5.33
CA PHE A 101 0.30 0.93 -5.07
C PHE A 101 -0.63 0.98 -3.86
N VAL A 102 -1.66 0.12 -3.82
CA VAL A 102 -2.62 0.07 -2.71
C VAL A 102 -1.95 -0.32 -1.39
N MET A 103 -1.00 -1.26 -1.41
CA MET A 103 -0.25 -1.61 -0.19
C MET A 103 0.54 -0.42 0.37
N ARG A 104 1.08 0.45 -0.47
CA ARG A 104 1.72 1.69 -0.02
C ARG A 104 0.71 2.73 0.48
N LEU A 105 -0.47 2.84 -0.12
CA LEU A 105 -1.53 3.71 0.40
C LEU A 105 -1.98 3.32 1.80
N LEU A 106 -2.06 2.02 2.11
CA LEU A 106 -2.41 1.52 3.44
C LEU A 106 -1.36 1.85 4.50
N LEU A 107 -0.17 2.25 4.08
CA LEU A 107 0.92 2.73 4.94
C LEU A 107 1.11 4.26 4.83
N ALA A 108 0.08 4.98 4.39
CA ALA A 108 0.15 6.43 4.16
C ALA A 108 0.58 7.21 5.41
N ASP A 109 0.12 6.78 6.60
CA ASP A 109 0.47 7.42 7.88
C ASP A 109 1.97 7.31 8.21
N SER A 110 2.67 6.35 7.59
CA SER A 110 4.13 6.19 7.72
C SER A 110 4.92 7.04 6.70
N HIS A 111 4.24 7.79 5.85
CA HIS A 111 4.85 8.61 4.80
C HIS A 111 4.80 10.09 5.18
N SER A 112 5.84 10.85 4.77
CA SER A 112 5.68 12.30 4.71
C SER A 112 4.66 12.68 3.62
N ARG A 113 3.95 13.79 3.80
CA ARG A 113 2.98 14.31 2.84
C ARG A 113 3.59 14.47 1.44
N ALA A 114 4.82 15.00 1.35
CA ALA A 114 5.52 15.19 0.09
C ALA A 114 5.75 13.84 -0.62
N ARG A 115 6.09 12.80 0.14
CA ARG A 115 6.29 11.45 -0.39
C ARG A 115 4.98 10.82 -0.87
N LEU A 116 3.92 10.95 -0.07
CA LEU A 116 2.59 10.46 -0.47
C LEU A 116 2.11 11.17 -1.74
N SER A 117 2.24 12.50 -1.82
CA SER A 117 1.93 13.26 -3.04
C SER A 117 2.73 12.76 -4.25
N ALA A 118 4.03 12.53 -4.10
CA ALA A 118 4.87 12.02 -5.18
C ALA A 118 4.41 10.63 -5.67
N HIS A 119 4.01 9.74 -4.76
CA HIS A 119 3.45 8.43 -5.09
C HIS A 119 2.14 8.54 -5.88
N LEU A 120 1.23 9.41 -5.44
CA LEU A 120 -0.03 9.64 -6.15
C LEU A 120 0.18 10.26 -7.53
N GLN A 121 1.07 11.24 -7.65
CA GLN A 121 1.43 11.86 -8.93
C GLN A 121 2.04 10.83 -9.90
N GLN A 122 2.94 9.99 -9.43
CA GLN A 122 3.52 8.94 -10.25
C GLN A 122 2.46 7.94 -10.73
N ARG A 123 1.55 7.51 -9.84
CA ARG A 123 0.44 6.63 -10.22
C ARG A 123 -0.49 7.29 -11.23
N ARG A 124 -0.81 8.56 -11.03
CA ARG A 124 -1.61 9.36 -11.97
C ARG A 124 -0.99 9.38 -13.37
N ALA A 125 0.30 9.62 -13.47
CA ALA A 125 1.01 9.62 -14.76
C ALA A 125 0.95 8.24 -15.45
N GLN A 126 1.09 7.14 -14.69
CA GLN A 126 0.95 5.78 -15.22
C GLN A 126 -0.45 5.52 -15.76
N VAL A 127 -1.47 5.86 -14.97
CA VAL A 127 -2.88 5.63 -15.35
C VAL A 127 -3.24 6.50 -16.56
N ALA A 128 -2.79 7.75 -16.62
CA ALA A 128 -3.01 8.62 -17.76
C ALA A 128 -2.40 8.06 -19.05
N THR A 129 -1.19 7.49 -18.97
CA THR A 129 -0.56 6.81 -20.11
C THR A 129 -1.38 5.60 -20.56
N HIS A 130 -1.84 4.76 -19.63
CA HIS A 130 -2.67 3.60 -19.95
C HIS A 130 -4.03 4.01 -20.54
N HIS A 131 -4.65 5.04 -19.98
CA HIS A 131 -5.91 5.60 -20.48
C HIS A 131 -5.77 6.04 -21.95
N ALA A 132 -4.73 6.81 -22.26
CA ALA A 132 -4.47 7.28 -23.63
C ALA A 132 -4.25 6.12 -24.63
N LEU A 133 -3.55 5.05 -24.19
CA LEU A 133 -3.35 3.84 -24.99
C LEU A 133 -4.67 3.10 -25.27
N LEU A 134 -5.54 2.98 -24.27
CA LEU A 134 -6.84 2.32 -24.39
C LEU A 134 -7.79 3.14 -25.26
N ASP A 135 -7.85 4.45 -25.08
CA ASP A 135 -8.68 5.38 -25.84
C ASP A 135 -8.27 5.43 -27.32
N GLY A 136 -6.96 5.26 -27.61
CA GLY A 136 -6.45 5.12 -28.98
C GLY A 136 -6.90 3.83 -29.69
N GLY A 137 -7.52 2.91 -28.99
CA GLY A 137 -8.03 1.64 -29.49
C GLY A 137 -6.93 0.63 -29.88
N LEU A 138 -7.32 -0.65 -29.99
CA LEU A 138 -6.49 -1.69 -30.60
C LEU A 138 -6.58 -1.54 -32.12
N LYS A 139 -5.52 -1.04 -32.76
CA LYS A 139 -5.43 -0.99 -34.21
C LYS A 139 -5.30 -2.43 -34.75
N THR A 140 -6.43 -3.05 -35.09
CA THR A 140 -6.42 -4.31 -35.81
C THR A 140 -6.40 -4.04 -37.33
N PRO A 141 -5.50 -4.66 -38.10
CA PRO A 141 -5.23 -4.25 -39.51
C PRO A 141 -6.35 -4.48 -40.50
N SER A 142 -7.43 -5.20 -40.21
CA SER A 142 -8.38 -5.61 -41.27
C SER A 142 -9.84 -5.83 -40.88
N ALA A 143 -10.22 -5.78 -39.64
CA ALA A 143 -11.63 -5.85 -39.19
C ALA A 143 -11.76 -5.03 -37.92
N GLY A 144 -12.84 -4.28 -37.78
CA GLY A 144 -13.14 -3.57 -36.55
C GLY A 144 -13.09 -4.48 -35.32
N PRO A 145 -12.89 -3.94 -34.10
CA PRO A 145 -12.77 -4.75 -32.89
C PRO A 145 -14.03 -5.62 -32.73
N LYS A 146 -13.84 -6.91 -32.40
CA LYS A 146 -14.95 -7.79 -32.03
C LYS A 146 -15.60 -7.29 -30.73
N LEU A 147 -16.89 -7.57 -30.55
CA LEU A 147 -17.65 -7.10 -29.37
C LEU A 147 -16.90 -7.30 -28.04
N GLY A 148 -16.32 -8.47 -27.80
CA GLY A 148 -15.59 -8.74 -26.57
C GLY A 148 -14.34 -7.86 -26.40
N GLN A 149 -13.64 -7.52 -27.48
CA GLN A 149 -12.51 -6.60 -27.45
C GLN A 149 -12.96 -5.17 -27.14
N GLN A 150 -14.09 -4.75 -27.76
CA GLN A 150 -14.67 -3.44 -27.51
C GLN A 150 -15.11 -3.30 -26.04
N LEU A 151 -15.87 -4.28 -25.51
CA LEU A 151 -16.28 -4.27 -24.10
C LEU A 151 -15.08 -4.26 -23.14
N ALA A 152 -14.01 -4.97 -23.45
CA ALA A 152 -12.79 -4.97 -22.62
C ALA A 152 -12.08 -3.60 -22.64
N LEU A 153 -12.03 -2.93 -23.80
CA LEU A 153 -11.47 -1.58 -23.92
C LEU A 153 -12.34 -0.57 -23.17
N ASP A 154 -13.65 -0.59 -23.38
CA ASP A 154 -14.60 0.31 -22.71
C ASP A 154 -14.50 0.17 -21.18
N TYR A 155 -14.41 -1.07 -20.70
CA TYR A 155 -14.19 -1.35 -19.27
C TYR A 155 -12.86 -0.78 -18.78
N GLY A 156 -11.77 -0.97 -19.53
CA GLY A 156 -10.46 -0.45 -19.20
C GLY A 156 -10.42 1.08 -19.13
N VAL A 157 -11.07 1.75 -20.10
CA VAL A 157 -11.20 3.21 -20.14
C VAL A 157 -12.01 3.70 -18.94
N ALA A 158 -13.13 3.07 -18.63
CA ALA A 158 -13.96 3.44 -17.48
C ALA A 158 -13.20 3.34 -16.15
N LEU A 159 -12.44 2.26 -15.94
CA LEU A 159 -11.60 2.10 -14.75
C LEU A 159 -10.52 3.17 -14.66
N ALA A 160 -9.80 3.43 -15.75
CA ALA A 160 -8.73 4.43 -15.78
C ALA A 160 -9.28 5.84 -15.53
N THR A 161 -10.44 6.18 -16.11
CA THR A 161 -11.13 7.47 -15.86
C THR A 161 -11.50 7.63 -14.40
N ALA A 162 -12.11 6.62 -13.79
CA ALA A 162 -12.47 6.64 -12.36
C ALA A 162 -11.24 6.78 -11.45
N GLU A 163 -10.16 6.05 -11.76
CA GLU A 163 -8.91 6.13 -10.98
C GLU A 163 -8.26 7.52 -11.11
N LEU A 164 -8.23 8.12 -12.31
CA LEU A 164 -7.70 9.47 -12.52
C LEU A 164 -8.49 10.50 -11.73
N ALA A 165 -9.82 10.45 -11.77
CA ALA A 165 -10.68 11.38 -11.02
C ALA A 165 -10.43 11.27 -9.50
N TRP A 166 -10.27 10.06 -8.98
CA TRP A 166 -9.96 9.83 -7.57
C TRP A 166 -8.56 10.37 -7.21
N LEU A 167 -7.55 10.12 -8.06
CA LEU A 167 -6.19 10.61 -7.84
C LEU A 167 -6.13 12.13 -7.82
N ASP A 168 -6.80 12.81 -8.76
CA ASP A 168 -6.87 14.26 -8.83
C ASP A 168 -7.53 14.84 -7.58
N SER A 169 -8.71 14.35 -7.21
CA SER A 169 -9.40 14.76 -5.99
C SER A 169 -8.57 14.54 -4.72
N THR A 170 -7.83 13.42 -4.66
CA THR A 170 -7.00 13.11 -3.48
C THR A 170 -5.78 14.00 -3.41
N LEU A 171 -5.13 14.32 -4.54
CA LEU A 171 -4.02 15.25 -4.61
C LEU A 171 -4.45 16.66 -4.20
N ASP A 172 -5.64 17.12 -4.61
CA ASP A 172 -6.18 18.42 -4.23
C ASP A 172 -6.46 18.49 -2.72
N ARG A 173 -7.10 17.45 -2.15
CA ARG A 173 -7.29 17.37 -0.68
C ARG A 173 -5.98 17.42 0.10
N LEU A 174 -4.93 16.76 -0.41
CA LEU A 174 -3.62 16.81 0.22
C LEU A 174 -2.97 18.19 0.14
N ARG A 175 -3.29 19.00 -0.86
CA ARG A 175 -2.80 20.39 -0.96
C ARG A 175 -3.52 21.32 0.01
N GLU A 176 -4.81 21.09 0.26
CA GLU A 176 -5.67 21.97 1.07
C GLU A 176 -5.57 21.73 2.57
N GLN A 177 -5.19 20.54 3.02
CA GLN A 177 -5.10 20.21 4.45
C GLN A 177 -3.75 20.63 5.04
N PRO A 178 -3.67 21.55 6.01
CA PRO A 178 -2.44 21.80 6.76
C PRO A 178 -2.04 20.55 7.58
N LEU A 179 -0.73 20.33 7.74
CA LEU A 179 -0.23 19.24 8.59
C LEU A 179 -0.53 19.51 10.06
N PRO A 180 -0.85 18.47 10.87
CA PRO A 180 -1.01 18.62 12.33
C PRO A 180 0.26 19.10 13.04
N GLU A 181 1.45 18.99 12.43
CA GLU A 181 2.73 19.37 13.05
C GLU A 181 3.01 20.88 13.10
N GLU A 182 2.36 21.70 12.28
CA GLU A 182 2.56 23.14 12.33
C GLU A 182 1.70 23.86 13.40
N ALA A 183 0.71 23.17 13.95
CA ALA A 183 -0.15 23.74 15.00
C ALA A 183 0.49 23.74 16.41
N GLY A 184 1.56 22.97 16.62
CA GLY A 184 2.20 22.79 17.94
C GLY A 184 3.33 23.78 18.26
N GLN A 185 3.83 24.56 17.30
CA GLN A 185 4.98 25.46 17.53
C GLN A 185 4.59 26.90 17.91
N HIS A 186 3.34 27.32 17.70
CA HIS A 186 2.90 28.69 18.03
C HIS A 186 2.38 28.89 19.45
N GLU A 187 2.10 27.83 20.22
CA GLU A 187 1.64 27.99 21.61
C GLU A 187 2.76 28.08 22.64
N SER A 188 4.03 27.80 22.28
CA SER A 188 5.16 27.85 23.22
C SER A 188 5.81 29.24 23.31
N GLU A 189 5.55 30.16 22.39
CA GLU A 189 6.16 31.49 22.42
C GLU A 189 5.29 32.57 23.10
N ALA A 190 4.01 32.27 23.38
CA ALA A 190 3.08 33.26 23.99
C ALA A 190 3.01 33.21 25.52
N SER A 191 3.73 32.29 26.19
CA SER A 191 3.68 32.16 27.67
C SER A 191 4.98 32.58 28.38
N GLY A 192 5.80 33.40 27.75
CA GLY A 192 7.09 33.87 28.29
C GLY A 192 7.28 35.39 28.20
N ALA A 193 6.23 36.20 28.49
CA ALA A 193 6.36 37.65 28.66
C ALA A 193 5.64 38.11 29.92
#